data_48c39d8c43cf2cfd62dca914310df71c
#
_entry.id   48c39d8c43cf2cfd62dca914310df71c
#
_cell.length_a   1.000
_cell.length_b   1.000
_cell.length_c   1.000
_cell.angle_alpha   90.00
_cell.angle_beta   90.00
_cell.angle_gamma   90.00
#
_symmetry.space_group_name_H-M   'P 1'
#
loop_
_entity.id
_entity.type
_entity.pdbx_description
1 polymer ?
#
loop_
_entity_poly.entity_id
_entity_poly.type
_entity_poly.pdbx_seq_one_letter_code
_entity_poly.pdbx_strand_id
1 'polypeptide(L)'
;MSTHDRTAYPGVPRPPRRGHLHRRWQRPGDGQLPAVKETSAGGLCIRVEDGVPYVALIIRRNRAGKSEWCLPKGHLEANETAAEAAEREIREEAGVTGRVIRHLSTIDYWFTGPRKRIHKTVHHFLFEYVSGNITVEND
;
A
#
# COMPACT_ATOMS: atom_id res chain seq x y z
N MET A 1 7.39 -4.96 -30.65
CA MET A 1 7.06 -3.97 -29.59
C MET A 1 7.47 -4.52 -28.26
N SER A 2 8.52 -4.00 -27.70
CA SER A 2 9.01 -4.41 -26.38
C SER A 2 8.12 -3.78 -25.31
N THR A 3 7.27 -4.55 -24.69
CA THR A 3 6.61 -4.14 -23.45
C THR A 3 7.65 -4.17 -22.35
N HIS A 4 8.21 -3.01 -22.07
CA HIS A 4 9.05 -2.84 -20.89
C HIS A 4 8.18 -3.09 -19.66
N ASP A 5 8.44 -4.19 -18.99
CA ASP A 5 7.91 -4.45 -17.66
C ASP A 5 8.50 -3.41 -16.69
N ARG A 6 7.79 -2.29 -16.53
CA ARG A 6 8.22 -1.15 -15.71
C ARG A 6 7.95 -1.33 -14.22
N THR A 7 7.66 -2.55 -13.76
CA THR A 7 7.24 -2.80 -12.37
C THR A 7 8.32 -3.39 -11.46
N ALA A 8 9.56 -3.43 -11.89
CA ALA A 8 10.64 -3.91 -11.04
C ALA A 8 11.38 -2.75 -10.36
N TYR A 9 10.80 -2.21 -9.29
CA TYR A 9 11.57 -1.42 -8.35
C TYR A 9 12.30 -2.38 -7.39
N PRO A 10 13.61 -2.21 -7.18
CA PRO A 10 14.33 -3.02 -6.20
C PRO A 10 13.72 -2.85 -4.82
N GLY A 11 13.29 -3.94 -4.18
CA GLY A 11 12.74 -3.93 -2.83
C GLY A 11 11.21 -3.91 -2.72
N VAL A 12 10.48 -3.78 -3.81
CA VAL A 12 9.02 -3.95 -3.79
C VAL A 12 8.70 -5.41 -4.13
N PRO A 13 7.99 -6.14 -3.24
CA PRO A 13 7.52 -7.47 -3.60
C PRO A 13 6.64 -7.36 -4.85
N ARG A 14 6.97 -8.11 -5.89
CA ARG A 14 6.14 -8.17 -7.09
C ARG A 14 4.73 -8.61 -6.68
N PRO A 15 3.68 -7.90 -7.12
CA PRO A 15 2.34 -8.40 -6.93
C PRO A 15 2.25 -9.77 -7.59
N PRO A 16 1.67 -10.75 -6.91
CA PRO A 16 1.55 -12.09 -7.45
C PRO A 16 0.73 -12.06 -8.75
N ARG A 17 1.22 -12.75 -9.76
CA ARG A 17 0.51 -12.86 -11.05
C ARG A 17 -0.86 -13.49 -10.83
N ARG A 18 -1.91 -12.88 -11.36
CA ARG A 18 -3.34 -13.28 -11.21
C ARG A 18 -3.55 -14.72 -11.50
N GLY A 19 -2.99 -15.58 -11.94
CA GLY A 19 -3.32 -16.97 -12.22
C GLY A 19 -2.71 -18.01 -11.28
N HIS A 20 -1.70 -17.63 -10.52
CA HIS A 20 -0.94 -18.61 -9.74
C HIS A 20 -1.27 -18.62 -8.25
N LEU A 21 -2.00 -17.60 -7.76
CA LEU A 21 -2.30 -17.46 -6.34
C LEU A 21 -3.32 -18.46 -5.82
N HIS A 22 -4.32 -18.83 -6.62
CA HIS A 22 -5.36 -19.72 -6.16
C HIS A 22 -4.88 -21.13 -5.81
N ARG A 23 -3.80 -21.61 -6.44
CA ARG A 23 -3.27 -22.96 -6.18
C ARG A 23 -2.20 -23.00 -5.10
N ARG A 24 -1.47 -21.91 -4.88
CA ARG A 24 -0.29 -21.90 -4.00
C ARG A 24 -0.62 -21.60 -2.54
N TRP A 25 -1.79 -21.00 -2.29
CA TRP A 25 -2.16 -20.55 -0.94
C TRP A 25 -3.28 -21.40 -0.31
N GLN A 26 -3.85 -22.33 -1.05
CA GLN A 26 -4.78 -23.30 -0.46
C GLN A 26 -3.99 -24.42 0.22
N ARG A 27 -3.64 -24.17 1.45
CA ARG A 27 -3.15 -25.26 2.31
C ARG A 27 -4.32 -26.19 2.65
N PRO A 28 -4.07 -27.51 2.82
CA PRO A 28 -5.09 -28.42 3.35
C PRO A 28 -5.63 -27.85 4.67
N GLY A 29 -6.93 -27.59 4.75
CA GLY A 29 -7.59 -26.96 5.89
C GLY A 29 -7.95 -25.49 5.75
N ASP A 30 -7.29 -24.72 4.84
CA ASP A 30 -7.59 -23.30 4.64
C ASP A 30 -9.03 -23.06 4.12
N GLY A 31 -9.62 -24.02 3.41
CA GLY A 31 -11.00 -23.95 2.93
C GLY A 31 -12.07 -23.97 4.03
N GLN A 32 -11.70 -24.30 5.26
CA GLN A 32 -12.62 -24.34 6.41
C GLN A 32 -12.61 -23.04 7.23
N LEU A 33 -11.63 -22.15 7.01
CA LEU A 33 -11.55 -20.88 7.72
C LEU A 33 -12.49 -19.85 7.10
N PRO A 34 -13.16 -19.03 7.92
CA PRO A 34 -13.98 -17.94 7.41
C PRO A 34 -13.12 -16.95 6.60
N ALA A 35 -13.68 -16.46 5.51
CA ALA A 35 -13.04 -15.45 4.67
C ALA A 35 -13.53 -14.04 5.07
N VAL A 36 -12.59 -13.12 5.25
CA VAL A 36 -12.85 -11.73 5.57
C VAL A 36 -12.21 -10.84 4.52
N LYS A 37 -12.95 -9.82 4.06
CA LYS A 37 -12.42 -8.79 3.18
C LYS A 37 -11.88 -7.63 3.99
N GLU A 38 -10.68 -7.18 3.64
CA GLU A 38 -10.10 -5.95 4.15
C GLU A 38 -9.71 -5.05 2.99
N THR A 39 -10.06 -3.78 3.08
CA THR A 39 -9.73 -2.78 2.07
C THR A 39 -8.90 -1.68 2.70
N SER A 40 -7.77 -1.39 2.08
CA SER A 40 -6.89 -0.29 2.43
C SER A 40 -6.67 0.62 1.24
N ALA A 41 -6.26 1.83 1.54
CA ALA A 41 -5.83 2.78 0.53
C ALA A 41 -4.63 3.56 1.02
N GLY A 42 -3.83 3.98 0.09
CA GLY A 42 -2.65 4.78 0.35
C GLY A 42 -2.11 5.35 -0.95
N GLY A 43 -0.90 5.83 -0.92
CA GLY A 43 -0.39 6.39 -2.15
C GLY A 43 1.00 6.96 -2.10
N LEU A 44 1.33 7.47 -3.26
CA LEU A 44 2.59 8.08 -3.61
C LEU A 44 2.40 9.59 -3.63
N CYS A 45 2.89 10.28 -2.60
CA CYS A 45 2.86 11.74 -2.54
C CYS A 45 4.21 12.29 -3.01
N ILE A 46 4.20 13.04 -4.10
CA ILE A 46 5.40 13.56 -4.74
C ILE A 46 5.50 15.07 -4.53
N ARG A 47 6.68 15.48 -4.06
CA ARG A 47 7.11 16.88 -3.99
C ARG A 47 8.31 17.08 -4.91
N VAL A 48 8.26 18.10 -5.74
CA VAL A 48 9.39 18.47 -6.60
C VAL A 48 10.08 19.69 -6.01
N GLU A 49 11.39 19.56 -5.74
CA GLU A 49 12.24 20.66 -5.28
C GLU A 49 13.45 20.76 -6.19
N ASP A 50 13.68 21.95 -6.75
CA ASP A 50 14.79 22.21 -7.67
C ASP A 50 14.90 21.18 -8.81
N GLY A 51 13.75 20.80 -9.37
CA GLY A 51 13.66 19.80 -10.43
C GLY A 51 13.81 18.35 -9.99
N VAL A 52 14.02 18.09 -8.69
CA VAL A 52 14.18 16.74 -8.15
C VAL A 52 12.89 16.27 -7.49
N PRO A 53 12.34 15.13 -7.90
CA PRO A 53 11.17 14.56 -7.25
C PRO A 53 11.53 13.80 -5.97
N TYR A 54 10.75 14.05 -4.92
CA TYR A 54 10.82 13.36 -3.64
C TYR A 54 9.51 12.67 -3.33
N VAL A 55 9.57 11.53 -2.69
CA VAL A 55 8.42 10.71 -2.31
C VAL A 55 8.32 10.60 -0.80
N ALA A 56 7.13 10.79 -0.26
CA ALA A 56 6.86 10.55 1.15
C ALA A 56 6.79 9.06 1.43
N LEU A 57 7.70 8.55 2.23
CA LEU A 57 7.76 7.17 2.68
C LEU A 57 7.70 7.10 4.20
N ILE A 58 7.24 5.97 4.70
CA ILE A 58 7.28 5.64 6.13
C ILE A 58 8.22 4.47 6.37
N ILE A 59 8.69 4.35 7.60
CA ILE A 59 9.45 3.20 8.05
C ILE A 59 8.54 2.34 8.90
N ARG A 60 8.47 1.05 8.59
CA ARG A 60 7.69 0.07 9.33
C ARG A 60 8.58 -1.11 9.70
N ARG A 61 8.34 -1.68 10.87
CA ARG A 61 8.96 -2.96 11.23
C ARG A 61 8.13 -4.12 10.68
N ASN A 62 8.80 -5.04 9.99
CA ASN A 62 8.17 -6.28 9.54
C ASN A 62 8.13 -7.33 10.67
N ARG A 63 7.54 -8.50 10.38
CA ARG A 63 7.42 -9.59 11.34
C ARG A 63 8.77 -10.14 11.84
N ALA A 64 9.84 -9.99 11.05
CA ALA A 64 11.19 -10.37 11.43
C ALA A 64 11.91 -9.29 12.27
N GLY A 65 11.25 -8.18 12.60
CA GLY A 65 11.80 -7.07 13.35
C GLY A 65 12.72 -6.15 12.54
N LYS A 66 12.74 -6.31 11.23
CA LYS A 66 13.53 -5.45 10.32
C LYS A 66 12.74 -4.24 9.87
N SER A 67 13.43 -3.12 9.74
CA SER A 67 12.84 -1.89 9.21
C SER A 67 12.70 -1.97 7.69
N GLU A 68 11.54 -1.57 7.20
CA GLU A 68 11.22 -1.49 5.77
C GLU A 68 10.67 -0.12 5.41
N TRP A 69 11.06 0.38 4.26
CA TRP A 69 10.45 1.57 3.68
C TRP A 69 9.16 1.18 2.98
N CYS A 70 8.08 1.89 3.29
CA CYS A 70 6.76 1.62 2.74
C CYS A 70 6.06 2.90 2.29
N LEU A 71 5.13 2.76 1.35
CA LEU A 71 4.17 3.80 1.06
C LEU A 71 3.17 3.89 2.22
N PRO A 72 2.75 5.09 2.64
CA PRO A 72 1.67 5.27 3.61
C PRO A 72 0.40 4.61 3.12
N LYS A 73 -0.25 3.83 3.97
CA LYS A 73 -1.54 3.19 3.68
C LYS A 73 -2.23 2.74 4.96
N GLY A 74 -3.53 2.61 4.90
CA GLY A 74 -4.32 2.07 5.99
C GLY A 74 -5.75 1.74 5.58
N HIS A 75 -6.49 1.21 6.52
CA HIS A 75 -7.87 0.77 6.32
C HIS A 75 -8.81 1.93 6.03
N LEU A 76 -9.79 1.70 5.16
CA LEU A 76 -10.88 2.64 4.96
C LEU A 76 -11.73 2.72 6.22
N GLU A 77 -12.10 3.93 6.60
CA GLU A 77 -13.10 4.18 7.62
C GLU A 77 -14.51 4.23 7.01
N ALA A 78 -15.54 4.14 7.86
CA ALA A 78 -16.93 4.19 7.41
C ALA A 78 -17.21 5.48 6.60
N ASN A 79 -17.91 5.32 5.49
CA ASN A 79 -18.31 6.43 4.58
C ASN A 79 -17.14 7.15 3.89
N GLU A 80 -15.97 6.57 3.92
CA GLU A 80 -14.78 7.11 3.29
C GLU A 80 -14.57 6.47 1.91
N THR A 81 -14.29 7.28 0.89
CA THR A 81 -13.82 6.75 -0.39
C THR A 81 -12.37 6.29 -0.26
N ALA A 82 -11.92 5.45 -1.18
CA ALA A 82 -10.54 5.02 -1.20
C ALA A 82 -9.56 6.20 -1.33
N ALA A 83 -9.87 7.18 -2.17
CA ALA A 83 -9.05 8.38 -2.32
C ALA A 83 -8.99 9.22 -1.04
N GLU A 84 -10.12 9.38 -0.34
CA GLU A 84 -10.17 10.08 0.95
C GLU A 84 -9.37 9.34 2.02
N ALA A 85 -9.47 8.02 2.07
CA ALA A 85 -8.69 7.21 2.99
C ALA A 85 -7.19 7.34 2.71
N ALA A 86 -6.78 7.31 1.45
CA ALA A 86 -5.40 7.47 1.05
C ALA A 86 -4.84 8.83 1.47
N GLU A 87 -5.60 9.91 1.25
CA GLU A 87 -5.22 11.26 1.67
C GLU A 87 -5.05 11.35 3.20
N ARG A 88 -5.99 10.80 3.94
CA ARG A 88 -5.93 10.76 5.40
C ARG A 88 -4.74 9.96 5.91
N GLU A 89 -4.49 8.78 5.37
CA GLU A 89 -3.37 7.92 5.79
C GLU A 89 -2.01 8.55 5.49
N ILE A 90 -1.87 9.23 4.35
CA ILE A 90 -0.63 9.97 4.03
C ILE A 90 -0.40 11.07 5.06
N ARG A 91 -1.45 11.80 5.44
CA ARG A 91 -1.36 12.85 6.44
C ARG A 91 -1.04 12.30 7.83
N GLU A 92 -1.71 11.24 8.25
CA GLU A 92 -1.51 10.64 9.58
C GLU A 92 -0.15 9.97 9.72
N GLU A 93 0.27 9.21 8.71
CA GLU A 93 1.51 8.42 8.78
C GLU A 93 2.76 9.20 8.36
N ALA A 94 2.68 10.05 7.37
CA ALA A 94 3.82 10.79 6.83
C ALA A 94 3.85 12.28 7.18
N GLY A 95 2.77 12.82 7.76
CA GLY A 95 2.71 14.21 8.17
C GLY A 95 2.56 15.23 7.04
N VAL A 96 2.22 14.78 5.84
CA VAL A 96 2.06 15.66 4.68
C VAL A 96 0.63 15.64 4.17
N THR A 97 0.20 16.76 3.62
CA THR A 97 -1.08 16.90 2.93
C THR A 97 -0.82 16.84 1.42
N GLY A 98 -1.48 15.92 0.76
CA GLY A 98 -1.43 15.77 -0.68
C GLY A 98 -2.80 16.01 -1.31
N ARG A 99 -2.78 16.35 -2.59
CA ARG A 99 -3.96 16.43 -3.43
C ARG A 99 -3.95 15.26 -4.41
N VAL A 100 -5.02 14.50 -4.47
CA VAL A 100 -5.12 13.38 -5.38
C VAL A 100 -5.05 13.83 -6.85
N ILE A 101 -4.16 13.19 -7.62
CA ILE A 101 -4.04 13.41 -9.05
C ILE A 101 -4.80 12.32 -9.79
N ARG A 102 -4.53 11.05 -9.48
CA ARG A 102 -5.20 9.91 -10.11
C ARG A 102 -4.98 8.62 -9.33
N HIS A 103 -5.79 7.63 -9.65
CA HIS A 103 -5.57 6.24 -9.25
C HIS A 103 -4.37 5.65 -10.00
N LEU A 104 -3.50 4.94 -9.31
CA LEU A 104 -2.34 4.28 -9.90
C LEU A 104 -2.58 2.80 -10.10
N SER A 105 -2.96 2.10 -9.05
CA SER A 105 -3.15 0.66 -9.09
C SER A 105 -4.03 0.17 -7.97
N THR A 106 -4.64 -0.97 -8.20
CA THR A 106 -5.32 -1.76 -7.17
C THR A 106 -4.70 -3.15 -7.18
N ILE A 107 -4.21 -3.58 -6.04
CA ILE A 107 -3.72 -4.93 -5.85
C ILE A 107 -4.62 -5.67 -4.89
N ASP A 108 -4.76 -6.96 -5.09
CA ASP A 108 -5.46 -7.83 -4.16
C ASP A 108 -4.68 -9.12 -3.95
N TYR A 109 -4.72 -9.63 -2.75
CA TYR A 109 -4.04 -10.85 -2.37
C TYR A 109 -4.73 -11.51 -1.18
N TRP A 110 -4.47 -12.81 -1.04
CA TRP A 110 -4.97 -13.59 0.08
C TRP A 110 -3.83 -13.95 1.01
N PHE A 111 -4.12 -13.92 2.30
CA PHE A 111 -3.24 -14.50 3.31
C PHE A 111 -4.05 -15.15 4.43
N THR A 112 -3.45 -16.10 5.11
CA THR A 112 -4.08 -16.81 6.20
C THR A 112 -3.61 -16.25 7.52
N GLY A 113 -4.56 -15.71 8.29
CA GLY A 113 -4.35 -15.31 9.66
C GLY A 113 -4.59 -16.49 10.62
N PRO A 114 -4.47 -16.26 11.94
CA PRO A 114 -4.61 -17.34 12.94
C PRO A 114 -5.96 -18.06 12.92
N ARG A 115 -7.04 -17.36 12.57
CA ARG A 115 -8.41 -17.89 12.62
C ARG A 115 -9.27 -17.56 11.41
N LYS A 116 -8.68 -16.95 10.38
CA LYS A 116 -9.42 -16.49 9.21
C LYS A 116 -8.51 -16.39 8.00
N ARG A 117 -9.11 -16.51 6.81
CA ARG A 117 -8.48 -16.14 5.56
C ARG A 117 -8.82 -14.69 5.27
N ILE A 118 -7.86 -13.92 4.84
CA ILE A 118 -8.03 -12.50 4.57
C ILE A 118 -7.82 -12.23 3.09
N HIS A 119 -8.84 -11.65 2.45
CA HIS A 119 -8.73 -11.10 1.11
C HIS A 119 -8.46 -9.60 1.24
N LYS A 120 -7.24 -9.22 1.00
CA LYS A 120 -6.77 -7.84 1.11
C LYS A 120 -6.81 -7.16 -0.23
N THR A 121 -7.47 -6.02 -0.30
CA THR A 121 -7.43 -5.12 -1.46
C THR A 121 -6.77 -3.82 -1.05
N VAL A 122 -5.82 -3.34 -1.83
CA VAL A 122 -5.13 -2.07 -1.58
C VAL A 122 -5.21 -1.19 -2.82
N HIS A 123 -5.81 -0.02 -2.65
CA HIS A 123 -5.89 1.01 -3.68
C HIS A 123 -4.75 2.01 -3.50
N HIS A 124 -3.95 2.23 -4.53
CA HIS A 124 -2.87 3.21 -4.54
C HIS A 124 -3.21 4.38 -5.45
N PHE A 125 -2.97 5.60 -4.94
CA PHE A 125 -3.21 6.85 -5.67
C PHE A 125 -1.94 7.66 -5.77
N LEU A 126 -1.87 8.48 -6.81
CA LEU A 126 -0.83 9.49 -6.97
C LEU A 126 -1.33 10.80 -6.36
N PHE A 127 -0.52 11.41 -5.50
CA PHE A 127 -0.78 12.68 -4.87
C PHE A 127 0.30 13.70 -5.21
N GLU A 128 -0.12 14.93 -5.35
CA GLU A 128 0.75 16.10 -5.41
C GLU A 128 0.86 16.69 -4.00
N TYR A 129 2.08 16.95 -3.55
CA TYR A 129 2.34 17.59 -2.26
C TYR A 129 1.72 18.98 -2.22
N VAL A 130 1.04 19.30 -1.14
CA VAL A 130 0.45 20.62 -0.88
C VAL A 130 1.13 21.30 0.31
N SER A 131 1.26 20.61 1.43
CA SER A 131 1.81 21.18 2.67
C SER A 131 2.25 20.08 3.63
N GLY A 132 2.89 20.50 4.71
CA GLY A 132 3.34 19.62 5.79
C GLY A 132 4.82 19.30 5.71
N ASN A 133 5.35 18.76 6.81
CA ASN A 133 6.75 18.39 6.94
C ASN A 133 6.87 16.94 7.38
N ILE A 134 7.78 16.24 6.73
CA ILE A 134 8.16 14.90 7.17
C ILE A 134 9.06 15.08 8.39
N THR A 135 8.67 14.46 9.49
CA THR A 135 9.50 14.37 10.70
C THR A 135 10.07 12.95 10.79
N VAL A 136 11.37 12.87 11.01
CA VAL A 136 12.00 11.61 11.40
C VAL A 136 11.95 11.54 12.92
N GLU A 137 10.95 10.88 13.46
CA GLU A 137 10.96 10.54 14.87
C GLU A 137 11.86 9.32 15.03
N ASN A 138 12.96 9.52 15.71
CA ASN A 138 13.81 8.42 16.14
C ASN A 138 13.13 7.79 17.36
N ASP A 139 12.46 6.70 17.14
CA ASP A 139 12.05 5.81 18.23
C ASP A 139 13.24 4.97 18.70
#